data_84819d652ecf94a0536fbaa34daa4ceb
#
_entry.id   84819d652ecf94a0536fbaa34daa4ceb
#
_cell.length_a   1.000
_cell.length_b   1.000
_cell.length_c   1.000
_cell.angle_alpha   90.00
_cell.angle_beta   90.00
_cell.angle_gamma   90.00
#
_symmetry.space_group_name_H-M   'P 1'
#
loop_
_entity.id
_entity.type
_entity.pdbx_description
1 polymer ?
#
loop_
_entity_poly.entity_id
_entity_poly.type
_entity_poly.pdbx_seq_one_letter_code
_entity_poly.pdbx_strand_id
1 'polypeptide(L)'
;MRGTARRTPRPPTPHPSGARAPELPKELVPRHVAIVMDGNGRWAKERGLPRTKGHEAGESSLFDVVEGAIEIGVKAISAYAFSTENWTRSPDEVRFLMGFNRDVIRRRRDEMHELGVRVRWAGRAPRLWKSVIRELQVAEELTKKNDVLTLTMCVNYGGRAELADTARSIALSLIHI
;
A
#
# COMPACT_ATOMS: atom_id res chain seq x y z
N MET A 1 -32.72 14.01 3.07
CA MET A 1 -31.46 13.19 3.01
C MET A 1 -31.32 12.70 1.58
N ARG A 2 -30.41 13.28 0.79
CA ARG A 2 -30.11 12.77 -0.56
C ARG A 2 -29.17 11.57 -0.40
N GLY A 3 -29.68 10.37 -0.69
CA GLY A 3 -28.86 9.17 -0.75
C GLY A 3 -27.79 9.35 -1.83
N THR A 4 -26.53 9.41 -1.43
CA THR A 4 -25.40 9.37 -2.38
C THR A 4 -25.44 8.02 -3.07
N ALA A 5 -25.86 8.02 -4.34
CA ALA A 5 -25.81 6.83 -5.18
C ALA A 5 -24.40 6.24 -5.10
N ARG A 6 -24.31 4.94 -4.83
CA ARG A 6 -23.02 4.22 -4.74
C ARG A 6 -22.40 4.26 -6.13
N ARG A 7 -21.26 4.95 -6.27
CA ARG A 7 -20.55 5.06 -7.57
C ARG A 7 -20.13 3.66 -8.00
N THR A 8 -20.39 3.27 -9.23
CA THR A 8 -19.88 2.02 -9.80
C THR A 8 -18.37 2.16 -9.98
N PRO A 9 -17.57 1.24 -9.42
CA PRO A 9 -16.12 1.26 -9.60
C PRO A 9 -15.71 1.16 -11.08
N ARG A 10 -14.64 1.84 -11.45
CA ARG A 10 -14.02 1.69 -12.77
C ARG A 10 -13.42 0.28 -12.89
N PRO A 11 -13.56 -0.41 -14.03
CA PRO A 11 -12.83 -1.65 -14.26
C PRO A 11 -11.31 -1.40 -14.31
N PRO A 12 -10.49 -2.42 -14.01
CA PRO A 12 -9.04 -2.38 -14.21
C PRO A 12 -8.66 -2.02 -15.63
N THR A 13 -7.52 -1.36 -15.78
CA THR A 13 -6.98 -1.00 -17.08
C THR A 13 -6.33 -2.23 -17.70
N PRO A 14 -6.60 -2.58 -18.98
CA PRO A 14 -5.89 -3.66 -19.64
C PRO A 14 -4.38 -3.46 -19.60
N HIS A 15 -3.63 -4.51 -19.23
CA HIS A 15 -2.18 -4.42 -19.12
C HIS A 15 -1.54 -4.10 -20.48
N PRO A 16 -0.57 -3.16 -20.57
CA PRO A 16 0.04 -2.72 -21.84
C PRO A 16 0.69 -3.84 -22.66
N SER A 17 1.13 -4.92 -22.01
CA SER A 17 1.68 -6.11 -22.72
C SER A 17 0.62 -6.97 -23.40
N GLY A 18 -0.67 -6.68 -23.23
CA GLY A 18 -1.76 -7.54 -23.68
C GLY A 18 -2.00 -8.79 -22.81
N ALA A 19 -1.27 -8.92 -21.70
CA ALA A 19 -1.51 -9.99 -20.73
C ALA A 19 -2.94 -9.91 -20.19
N ARG A 20 -3.55 -11.07 -20.01
CA ARG A 20 -4.89 -11.22 -19.44
C ARG A 20 -4.82 -12.00 -18.14
N ALA A 21 -5.71 -11.68 -17.22
CA ALA A 21 -5.86 -12.47 -16.00
C ALA A 21 -6.17 -13.93 -16.34
N PRO A 22 -5.53 -14.89 -15.67
CA PRO A 22 -5.86 -16.31 -15.87
C PRO A 22 -7.28 -16.59 -15.35
N GLU A 23 -8.00 -17.47 -16.03
CA GLU A 23 -9.26 -18.02 -15.52
C GLU A 23 -8.94 -19.01 -14.40
N LEU A 24 -9.23 -18.64 -13.17
CA LEU A 24 -9.01 -19.45 -11.99
C LEU A 24 -10.33 -19.80 -11.31
N PRO A 25 -10.49 -21.05 -10.82
CA PRO A 25 -11.58 -21.38 -9.92
C PRO A 25 -11.54 -20.46 -8.69
N LYS A 26 -12.69 -19.92 -8.29
CA LYS A 26 -12.78 -18.93 -7.19
C LYS A 26 -12.20 -19.43 -5.87
N GLU A 27 -12.30 -20.71 -5.62
CA GLU A 27 -11.76 -21.39 -4.43
C GLU A 27 -10.23 -21.44 -4.40
N LEU A 28 -9.55 -21.29 -5.54
CA LEU A 28 -8.10 -21.25 -5.67
C LEU A 28 -7.54 -19.82 -5.62
N VAL A 29 -8.39 -18.80 -5.69
CA VAL A 29 -7.95 -17.40 -5.58
C VAL A 29 -7.65 -17.09 -4.12
N PRO A 30 -6.42 -16.64 -3.77
CA PRO A 30 -6.09 -16.26 -2.40
C PRO A 30 -6.93 -15.06 -1.98
N ARG A 31 -7.44 -15.09 -0.74
CA ARG A 31 -8.20 -13.95 -0.19
C ARG A 31 -7.30 -12.75 0.12
N HIS A 32 -6.05 -13.00 0.51
CA HIS A 32 -5.08 -11.98 0.89
C HIS A 32 -3.70 -12.33 0.35
N VAL A 33 -3.04 -11.34 -0.24
CA VAL A 33 -1.67 -11.43 -0.74
C VAL A 33 -0.82 -10.39 -0.03
N ALA A 34 0.31 -10.79 0.55
CA ALA A 34 1.28 -9.88 1.13
C ALA A 34 2.49 -9.77 0.21
N ILE A 35 2.94 -8.54 -0.05
CA ILE A 35 4.01 -8.23 -1.00
C ILE A 35 5.12 -7.48 -0.28
N VAL A 36 6.34 -8.01 -0.36
CA VAL A 36 7.55 -7.29 0.03
C VAL A 36 8.18 -6.71 -1.24
N MET A 37 8.23 -5.39 -1.31
CA MET A 37 8.83 -4.67 -2.43
C MET A 37 10.33 -4.58 -2.24
N ASP A 38 11.07 -5.60 -2.72
CA ASP A 38 12.53 -5.65 -2.65
C ASP A 38 13.16 -5.65 -4.05
N GLY A 39 14.45 -5.37 -4.11
CA GLY A 39 15.23 -5.41 -5.34
C GLY A 39 15.24 -4.12 -6.16
N ASN A 40 14.41 -3.12 -5.88
CA ASN A 40 14.32 -1.87 -6.64
C ASN A 40 15.68 -1.17 -6.82
N GLY A 41 16.50 -1.13 -5.77
CA GLY A 41 17.85 -0.55 -5.84
C GLY A 41 18.82 -1.37 -6.69
N ARG A 42 18.74 -2.70 -6.66
CA ARG A 42 19.55 -3.60 -7.50
C ARG A 42 19.15 -3.47 -8.96
N TRP A 43 17.85 -3.50 -9.23
CA TRP A 43 17.28 -3.29 -10.57
C TRP A 43 17.77 -1.99 -11.23
N ALA A 44 17.80 -0.89 -10.49
CA ALA A 44 18.32 0.39 -10.97
C ALA A 44 19.83 0.33 -11.23
N LYS A 45 20.61 -0.25 -10.29
CA LYS A 45 22.06 -0.38 -10.43
C LYS A 45 22.46 -1.19 -11.66
N GLU A 46 21.80 -2.31 -11.94
CA GLU A 46 22.05 -3.16 -13.11
C GLU A 46 21.81 -2.42 -14.44
N ARG A 47 21.03 -1.32 -14.40
CA ARG A 47 20.74 -0.46 -15.56
C ARG A 47 21.51 0.86 -15.57
N GLY A 48 22.49 1.02 -14.68
CA GLY A 48 23.26 2.25 -14.54
C GLY A 48 22.41 3.46 -14.07
N LEU A 49 21.25 3.20 -13.43
CA LEU A 49 20.32 4.22 -12.98
C LEU A 49 20.48 4.52 -11.49
N PRO A 50 20.14 5.74 -11.04
CA PRO A 50 20.04 6.05 -9.62
C PRO A 50 19.00 5.15 -8.93
N ARG A 51 19.21 4.82 -7.65
CA ARG A 51 18.27 3.98 -6.85
C ARG A 51 16.84 4.53 -6.85
N THR A 52 16.68 5.84 -6.94
CA THR A 52 15.39 6.53 -7.02
C THR A 52 14.55 6.06 -8.20
N LYS A 53 15.17 5.81 -9.35
CA LYS A 53 14.48 5.27 -10.54
C LYS A 53 13.95 3.85 -10.34
N GLY A 54 14.64 3.06 -9.51
CA GLY A 54 14.13 1.75 -9.10
C GLY A 54 12.86 1.85 -8.26
N HIS A 55 12.76 2.84 -7.36
CA HIS A 55 11.54 3.06 -6.58
C HIS A 55 10.37 3.54 -7.45
N GLU A 56 10.63 4.41 -8.44
CA GLU A 56 9.62 4.85 -9.41
C GLU A 56 9.07 3.67 -10.24
N ALA A 57 9.96 2.80 -10.73
CA ALA A 57 9.55 1.58 -11.44
C ALA A 57 8.75 0.62 -10.55
N GLY A 58 9.17 0.47 -9.28
CA GLY A 58 8.46 -0.34 -8.30
C GLY A 58 7.05 0.18 -7.97
N GLU A 59 6.83 1.50 -8.04
CA GLU A 59 5.48 2.07 -7.91
C GLU A 59 4.57 1.54 -9.01
N SER A 60 4.96 1.68 -10.28
CA SER A 60 4.15 1.21 -11.41
C SER A 60 3.81 -0.28 -11.26
N SER A 61 4.82 -1.10 -10.95
CA SER A 61 4.62 -2.53 -10.73
C SER A 61 3.63 -2.86 -9.60
N LEU A 62 3.63 -2.07 -8.51
CA LEU A 62 2.66 -2.28 -7.44
C LEU A 62 1.23 -2.01 -7.91
N PHE A 63 1.01 -0.96 -8.69
CA PHE A 63 -0.34 -0.63 -9.18
C PHE A 63 -0.81 -1.61 -10.24
N ASP A 64 0.07 -2.12 -11.12
CA ASP A 64 -0.24 -3.21 -12.04
C ASP A 64 -0.69 -4.47 -11.27
N VAL A 65 0.00 -4.79 -10.17
CA VAL A 65 -0.39 -5.91 -9.28
C VAL A 65 -1.75 -5.66 -8.62
N VAL A 66 -2.06 -4.42 -8.21
CA VAL A 66 -3.37 -4.09 -7.62
C VAL A 66 -4.48 -4.29 -8.65
N GLU A 67 -4.32 -3.80 -9.87
CA GLU A 67 -5.31 -3.99 -10.94
C GLU A 67 -5.47 -5.49 -11.30
N GLY A 68 -4.37 -6.23 -11.47
CA GLY A 68 -4.42 -7.68 -11.71
C GLY A 68 -5.08 -8.47 -10.58
N ALA A 69 -4.85 -8.06 -9.32
CA ALA A 69 -5.50 -8.67 -8.17
C ALA A 69 -7.03 -8.44 -8.15
N ILE A 70 -7.49 -7.27 -8.61
CA ILE A 70 -8.92 -7.00 -8.80
C ILE A 70 -9.49 -7.93 -9.87
N GLU A 71 -8.79 -8.08 -11.01
CA GLU A 71 -9.23 -8.94 -12.12
C GLU A 71 -9.43 -10.39 -11.70
N ILE A 72 -8.49 -10.96 -10.93
CA ILE A 72 -8.61 -12.36 -10.46
C ILE A 72 -9.49 -12.51 -9.21
N GLY A 73 -9.92 -11.42 -8.58
CA GLY A 73 -10.85 -11.45 -7.45
C GLY A 73 -10.23 -11.54 -6.06
N VAL A 74 -8.93 -11.23 -5.89
CA VAL A 74 -8.27 -11.07 -4.58
C VAL A 74 -8.99 -9.98 -3.77
N LYS A 75 -9.12 -10.17 -2.46
CA LYS A 75 -9.86 -9.24 -1.58
C LYS A 75 -8.98 -8.32 -0.77
N ALA A 76 -7.74 -8.69 -0.51
CA ALA A 76 -6.81 -7.87 0.25
C ALA A 76 -5.38 -8.00 -0.24
N ILE A 77 -4.67 -6.87 -0.30
CA ILE A 77 -3.23 -6.81 -0.50
C ILE A 77 -2.61 -6.05 0.66
N SER A 78 -1.50 -6.57 1.21
CA SER A 78 -0.60 -5.81 2.09
C SER A 78 0.70 -5.54 1.36
N ALA A 79 1.04 -4.27 1.13
CA ALA A 79 2.25 -3.84 0.44
C ALA A 79 3.26 -3.23 1.43
N TYR A 80 4.44 -3.82 1.54
CA TYR A 80 5.51 -3.37 2.43
C TYR A 80 6.26 -2.21 1.79
N ALA A 81 5.84 -0.98 2.08
CA ALA A 81 6.38 0.23 1.45
C ALA A 81 7.56 0.85 2.19
N PHE A 82 7.53 0.82 3.54
CA PHE A 82 8.62 1.32 4.38
C PHE A 82 8.63 0.59 5.73
N SER A 83 9.69 -0.19 5.97
CA SER A 83 9.84 -0.93 7.22
C SER A 83 10.51 -0.10 8.33
N THR A 84 10.37 -0.53 9.58
CA THR A 84 11.07 0.06 10.72
C THR A 84 12.59 -0.02 10.57
N GLU A 85 13.10 -1.03 9.88
CA GLU A 85 14.51 -1.23 9.60
C GLU A 85 15.07 -0.20 8.60
N ASN A 86 14.22 0.37 7.74
CA ASN A 86 14.66 1.36 6.75
C ASN A 86 15.17 2.66 7.39
N TRP A 87 14.87 2.92 8.66
CA TRP A 87 15.44 4.06 9.39
C TRP A 87 16.96 3.97 9.61
N THR A 88 17.58 2.82 9.39
CA THR A 88 19.05 2.63 9.45
C THR A 88 19.76 3.02 8.16
N ARG A 89 19.03 3.34 7.09
CA ARG A 89 19.57 3.82 5.83
C ARG A 89 20.15 5.22 5.94
N SER A 90 20.89 5.66 4.92
CA SER A 90 21.42 7.02 4.91
C SER A 90 20.31 8.07 5.05
N PRO A 91 20.60 9.21 5.72
CA PRO A 91 19.59 10.27 5.89
C PRO A 91 18.99 10.77 4.58
N ASP A 92 19.77 10.79 3.49
CA ASP A 92 19.30 11.23 2.19
C ASP A 92 18.33 10.23 1.57
N GLU A 93 18.61 8.94 1.69
CA GLU A 93 17.69 7.89 1.23
C GLU A 93 16.38 7.89 2.03
N VAL A 94 16.45 8.06 3.36
CA VAL A 94 15.26 8.17 4.20
C VAL A 94 14.43 9.40 3.82
N ARG A 95 15.05 10.56 3.61
CA ARG A 95 14.35 11.77 3.16
C ARG A 95 13.65 11.55 1.82
N PHE A 96 14.36 10.95 0.87
CA PHE A 96 13.78 10.60 -0.43
C PHE A 96 12.57 9.68 -0.27
N LEU A 97 12.70 8.58 0.47
CA LEU A 97 11.61 7.61 0.67
C LEU A 97 10.39 8.22 1.36
N MET A 98 10.58 9.13 2.32
CA MET A 98 9.47 9.84 2.96
C MET A 98 8.73 10.74 1.97
N GLY A 99 9.46 11.54 1.18
CA GLY A 99 8.87 12.36 0.14
C GLY A 99 8.18 11.52 -0.94
N PHE A 100 8.83 10.47 -1.40
CA PHE A 100 8.30 9.55 -2.40
C PHE A 100 6.99 8.89 -1.95
N ASN A 101 6.94 8.31 -0.74
CA ASN A 101 5.72 7.71 -0.20
C ASN A 101 4.57 8.73 -0.12
N ARG A 102 4.84 9.95 0.39
CA ARG A 102 3.84 11.04 0.43
C ARG A 102 3.27 11.31 -0.96
N ASP A 103 4.15 11.48 -1.95
CA ASP A 103 3.75 11.89 -3.29
C ASP A 103 3.04 10.77 -4.06
N VAL A 104 3.45 9.51 -3.87
CA VAL A 104 2.76 8.34 -4.42
C VAL A 104 1.34 8.24 -3.85
N ILE A 105 1.17 8.29 -2.54
CA ILE A 105 -0.14 8.19 -1.91
C ILE A 105 -1.06 9.31 -2.41
N ARG A 106 -0.57 10.55 -2.45
CA ARG A 106 -1.32 11.71 -2.93
C ARG A 106 -1.77 11.56 -4.38
N ARG A 107 -0.90 11.07 -5.26
CA ARG A 107 -1.12 10.94 -6.69
C ARG A 107 -2.06 9.80 -7.05
N ARG A 108 -1.99 8.69 -6.30
CA ARG A 108 -2.69 7.44 -6.60
C ARG A 108 -4.02 7.26 -5.87
N ARG A 109 -4.30 8.04 -4.83
CA ARG A 109 -5.51 7.86 -4.00
C ARG A 109 -6.81 7.99 -4.79
N ASP A 110 -6.86 8.94 -5.75
CA ASP A 110 -8.06 9.16 -6.55
C ASP A 110 -8.30 8.00 -7.51
N GLU A 111 -7.24 7.49 -8.15
CA GLU A 111 -7.26 6.28 -8.97
C GLU A 111 -7.71 5.04 -8.16
N MET A 112 -7.16 4.86 -6.95
CA MET A 112 -7.61 3.79 -6.06
C MET A 112 -9.09 3.93 -5.70
N HIS A 113 -9.55 5.16 -5.47
CA HIS A 113 -10.97 5.41 -5.21
C HIS A 113 -11.85 5.06 -6.41
N GLU A 114 -11.41 5.37 -7.63
CA GLU A 114 -12.12 5.03 -8.87
C GLU A 114 -12.23 3.53 -9.11
N LEU A 115 -11.17 2.78 -8.82
CA LEU A 115 -11.14 1.32 -8.88
C LEU A 115 -11.95 0.63 -7.77
N GLY A 116 -12.50 1.38 -6.81
CA GLY A 116 -13.19 0.82 -5.66
C GLY A 116 -12.25 0.17 -4.63
N VAL A 117 -10.97 0.53 -4.66
CA VAL A 117 -9.97 0.05 -3.70
C VAL A 117 -10.08 0.84 -2.40
N ARG A 118 -10.16 0.14 -1.28
CA ARG A 118 -10.09 0.71 0.07
C ARG A 118 -8.64 0.76 0.52
N VAL A 119 -8.08 1.95 0.68
CA VAL A 119 -6.73 2.13 1.22
C VAL A 119 -6.75 2.06 2.74
N ARG A 120 -5.79 1.36 3.32
CA ARG A 120 -5.53 1.30 4.76
C ARG A 120 -4.06 1.53 5.04
N TRP A 121 -3.78 2.10 6.20
CA TRP A 121 -2.41 2.23 6.70
C TRP A 121 -2.18 1.27 7.87
N ALA A 122 -1.09 0.50 7.79
CA ALA A 122 -0.54 -0.27 8.90
C ALA A 122 0.87 0.24 9.20
N GLY A 123 1.12 0.58 10.46
CA GLY A 123 2.42 1.05 10.92
C GLY A 123 2.32 2.04 12.08
N ARG A 124 3.46 2.64 12.41
CA ARG A 124 3.62 3.49 13.60
C ARG A 124 3.80 4.95 13.19
N ALA A 125 3.12 5.87 13.90
CA ALA A 125 3.26 7.31 13.68
C ALA A 125 4.63 7.90 14.06
N PRO A 126 5.31 7.47 15.15
CA PRO A 126 6.59 8.04 15.56
C PRO A 126 7.63 8.02 14.44
N ARG A 127 8.37 9.13 14.26
CA ARG A 127 9.38 9.39 13.23
C ARG A 127 8.83 9.62 11.82
N LEU A 128 7.60 9.22 11.48
CA LEU A 128 7.01 9.58 10.19
C LEU A 128 6.80 11.09 10.08
N TRP A 129 7.02 11.62 8.88
CA TRP A 129 6.66 13.01 8.62
C TRP A 129 5.15 13.20 8.72
N LYS A 130 4.75 14.30 9.37
CA LYS A 130 3.32 14.65 9.50
C LYS A 130 2.60 14.73 8.15
N SER A 131 3.33 15.14 7.09
CA SER A 131 2.79 15.18 5.72
C SER A 131 2.49 13.79 5.16
N VAL A 132 3.30 12.77 5.45
CA VAL A 132 3.04 11.37 5.06
C VAL A 132 1.79 10.86 5.78
N ILE A 133 1.72 11.04 7.10
CA ILE A 133 0.58 10.64 7.92
C ILE A 133 -0.71 11.28 7.39
N ARG A 134 -0.66 12.57 7.08
CA ARG A 134 -1.82 13.29 6.54
C ARG A 134 -2.32 12.70 5.22
N GLU A 135 -1.42 12.41 4.27
CA GLU A 135 -1.83 11.82 2.98
C GLU A 135 -2.40 10.40 3.15
N LEU A 136 -1.85 9.60 4.07
CA LEU A 136 -2.41 8.29 4.42
C LEU A 136 -3.83 8.44 4.98
N GLN A 137 -4.05 9.34 5.94
CA GLN A 137 -5.36 9.58 6.52
C GLN A 137 -6.39 10.10 5.50
N VAL A 138 -5.96 10.99 4.59
CA VAL A 138 -6.82 11.48 3.49
C VAL A 138 -7.20 10.34 2.56
N ALA A 139 -6.25 9.46 2.20
CA ALA A 139 -6.53 8.30 1.35
C ALA A 139 -7.49 7.31 2.04
N GLU A 140 -7.29 7.02 3.35
CA GLU A 140 -8.20 6.17 4.13
C GLU A 140 -9.61 6.74 4.18
N GLU A 141 -9.74 8.04 4.45
CA GLU A 141 -11.06 8.70 4.54
C GLU A 141 -11.78 8.72 3.19
N LEU A 142 -11.06 9.08 2.11
CA LEU A 142 -11.60 9.10 0.75
C LEU A 142 -12.15 7.73 0.34
N THR A 143 -11.41 6.67 0.66
CA THR A 143 -11.67 5.31 0.17
C THR A 143 -12.42 4.42 1.16
N LYS A 144 -12.81 4.93 2.32
CA LYS A 144 -13.36 4.13 3.45
C LYS A 144 -14.59 3.29 3.12
N LYS A 145 -15.38 3.71 2.12
CA LYS A 145 -16.60 3.02 1.69
C LYS A 145 -16.39 2.05 0.51
N ASN A 146 -15.17 1.96 0.00
CA ASN A 146 -14.83 1.07 -1.09
C ASN A 146 -14.73 -0.39 -0.59
N ASP A 147 -15.05 -1.35 -1.44
CA ASP A 147 -15.20 -2.76 -1.08
C ASP A 147 -14.75 -3.75 -2.17
N VAL A 148 -14.18 -3.28 -3.27
CA VAL A 148 -13.66 -4.16 -4.34
C VAL A 148 -12.42 -4.90 -3.86
N LEU A 149 -11.42 -4.16 -3.34
CA LEU A 149 -10.17 -4.68 -2.80
C LEU A 149 -9.71 -3.79 -1.65
N THR A 150 -9.12 -4.35 -0.60
CA THR A 150 -8.44 -3.59 0.44
C THR A 150 -6.94 -3.59 0.19
N LEU A 151 -6.34 -2.40 -0.03
CA LEU A 151 -4.89 -2.21 -0.11
C LEU A 151 -4.38 -1.65 1.21
N THR A 152 -3.62 -2.44 1.95
CA THR A 152 -2.95 -2.01 3.17
C THR A 152 -1.51 -1.59 2.86
N MET A 153 -1.23 -0.29 2.98
CA MET A 153 0.12 0.26 2.86
C MET A 153 0.84 0.12 4.19
N CYS A 154 1.85 -0.74 4.25
CA CYS A 154 2.68 -0.92 5.45
C CYS A 154 3.79 0.13 5.44
N VAL A 155 3.59 1.25 6.17
CA VAL A 155 4.51 2.39 6.23
C VAL A 155 4.96 2.62 7.65
N ASN A 156 6.27 2.58 7.90
CA ASN A 156 6.88 2.51 9.22
C ASN A 156 6.35 1.32 10.02
N TYR A 157 6.27 0.18 9.34
CA TYR A 157 5.78 -1.07 9.88
C TYR A 157 6.92 -2.04 10.18
N GLY A 158 6.76 -2.83 11.23
CA GLY A 158 7.66 -3.94 11.56
C GLY A 158 6.91 -4.95 12.42
N GLY A 159 6.86 -6.22 12.02
CA GLY A 159 6.06 -7.24 12.71
C GLY A 159 6.42 -7.39 14.19
N ARG A 160 7.72 -7.32 14.54
CA ARG A 160 8.16 -7.33 15.95
C ARG A 160 7.63 -6.12 16.74
N ALA A 161 7.65 -4.94 16.13
CA ALA A 161 7.15 -3.72 16.74
C ALA A 161 5.63 -3.79 16.93
N GLU A 162 4.89 -4.31 15.95
CA GLU A 162 3.44 -4.49 16.04
C GLU A 162 3.07 -5.45 17.16
N LEU A 163 3.74 -6.60 17.28
CA LEU A 163 3.51 -7.54 18.39
C LEU A 163 3.76 -6.90 19.74
N ALA A 164 4.84 -6.14 19.90
CA ALA A 164 5.15 -5.45 21.14
C ALA A 164 4.12 -4.36 21.48
N ASP A 165 3.68 -3.57 20.48
CA ASP A 165 2.67 -2.52 20.66
C ASP A 165 1.30 -3.14 21.00
N THR A 166 0.94 -4.26 20.37
CA THR A 166 -0.29 -4.99 20.65
C THR A 166 -0.29 -5.55 22.06
N ALA A 167 0.79 -6.20 22.48
CA ALA A 167 0.94 -6.70 23.85
C ALA A 167 0.83 -5.57 24.88
N ARG A 168 1.47 -4.43 24.63
CA ARG A 168 1.35 -3.24 25.48
C ARG A 168 -0.09 -2.74 25.56
N SER A 169 -0.79 -2.66 24.42
CA SER A 169 -2.18 -2.19 24.37
C SER A 169 -3.12 -3.09 25.14
N ILE A 170 -2.92 -4.42 25.03
CA ILE A 170 -3.68 -5.40 25.82
C ILE A 170 -3.41 -5.21 27.30
N ALA A 171 -2.13 -5.14 27.72
CA ALA A 171 -1.76 -4.93 29.12
C ALA A 171 -2.40 -3.65 29.70
N LEU A 172 -2.36 -2.55 28.96
CA LEU A 172 -2.98 -1.28 29.38
C LEU A 172 -4.52 -1.38 29.46
N SER A 173 -5.16 -2.12 28.56
CA SER A 173 -6.62 -2.30 28.62
C SER A 173 -7.07 -3.13 29.84
N LEU A 174 -6.24 -4.06 30.31
CA LEU A 174 -6.52 -4.89 31.49
C LEU A 174 -6.36 -4.13 32.81
N ILE A 175 -5.62 -3.02 32.85
CA ILE A 175 -5.45 -2.20 34.06
C ILE A 175 -6.75 -1.44 34.40
N HIS A 176 -7.68 -1.34 33.48
CA HIS A 176 -8.96 -0.62 33.66
C HIS A 176 -10.15 -1.57 33.93
N ILE A 177 -9.91 -2.85 34.13
CA ILE A 177 -10.88 -3.83 34.58
C ILE A 177 -10.72 -4.06 36.11
#